data_701408ed07ba1f1b505b90850a30f8e8
#
_entry.id   701408ed07ba1f1b505b90850a30f8e8
#
_cell.length_a   1.000
_cell.length_b   1.000
_cell.length_c   1.000
_cell.angle_alpha   90.00
_cell.angle_beta   90.00
_cell.angle_gamma   90.00
#
_symmetry.space_group_name_H-M   'P 1'
#
loop_
_entity.id
_entity.type
_entity.pdbx_description
1 polymer ?
#
loop_
_entity_poly.entity_id
_entity_poly.type
_entity_poly.pdbx_seq_one_letter_code
_entity_poly.pdbx_strand_id
1 'polypeptide(L)'
;MIPTYNNEGTITAVVQATLQECRDVIVVNDGSTDGTRDILHGMEGITLVEYAENRGKGYALKCGFRRALQMGFAYAITLDGDGQHYPDDIALFLKANQQHPGALILGSRQMDGIERSLGSRFANEFSNFWFYVQTGRRLADTQTGYRLYPLKKLHGLELLTSRYEAELELLVQASWHGVEIVPINIKVYYPPLAERVSHFRPIRDFARISVLNTVLCFLAVVYGLPLRLWRWLDCGVRTVYAILFTLFFSLGVFTPMVWLFGRRGLKLWIHRLIYRSMRFLMLRHGIPGTTFTYKISEEVDFNKPAVYICNHQSHLDLPCQLMLTPKMVILTKDWVWNNPLYGLIVREAEFYPVSTGIEQLMPKLKSLVERGYSIALYPEGTRSENCRIGRFHKGAFAIAEQLGLDVVPMFLYGPGRILPKKTYHLRRGPIYMELGRPVTRAELNKMGDLRTQAQAMRRHYIEKYEIIANRIEQNV
;
A
#
# COMPACT_ATOMS: atom_id res chain seq x y z
N MET A 1 -0.89 -6.80 20.36
CA MET A 1 -1.41 -8.12 20.77
C MET A 1 -0.30 -8.92 21.42
N ILE A 2 -0.55 -9.46 22.63
CA ILE A 2 0.45 -10.14 23.47
C ILE A 2 -0.08 -11.54 23.79
N PRO A 3 0.35 -12.59 23.05
CA PRO A 3 0.11 -13.95 23.50
C PRO A 3 1.00 -14.28 24.71
N THR A 4 0.41 -14.86 25.76
CA THR A 4 1.14 -15.16 27.00
C THR A 4 0.75 -16.53 27.56
N TYR A 5 1.72 -17.19 28.18
CA TYR A 5 1.56 -18.45 28.91
C TYR A 5 2.63 -18.54 29.99
N ASN A 6 2.22 -18.56 31.26
CA ASN A 6 3.08 -18.66 32.43
C ASN A 6 4.22 -17.60 32.45
N ASN A 7 3.85 -16.33 32.40
CA ASN A 7 4.75 -15.19 32.39
C ASN A 7 4.49 -14.23 33.58
N GLU A 8 4.15 -14.75 34.77
CA GLU A 8 3.80 -13.93 35.94
C GLU A 8 4.89 -12.90 36.30
N GLY A 9 6.16 -13.23 36.07
CA GLY A 9 7.29 -12.33 36.39
C GLY A 9 7.50 -11.18 35.38
N THR A 10 6.95 -11.25 34.17
CA THR A 10 7.26 -10.29 33.10
C THR A 10 6.03 -9.58 32.53
N ILE A 11 4.86 -10.22 32.59
CA ILE A 11 3.67 -9.76 31.87
C ILE A 11 3.22 -8.35 32.27
N THR A 12 3.34 -8.00 33.57
CA THR A 12 2.99 -6.66 34.06
C THR A 12 3.78 -5.58 33.37
N ALA A 13 5.10 -5.73 33.35
CA ALA A 13 6.01 -4.75 32.76
C ALA A 13 5.79 -4.64 31.24
N VAL A 14 5.61 -5.79 30.55
CA VAL A 14 5.38 -5.84 29.10
C VAL A 14 4.08 -5.13 28.74
N VAL A 15 3.00 -5.41 29.44
CA VAL A 15 1.70 -4.79 29.16
C VAL A 15 1.72 -3.30 29.44
N GLN A 16 2.27 -2.88 30.58
CA GLN A 16 2.37 -1.46 30.95
C GLN A 16 3.21 -0.66 29.94
N ALA A 17 4.38 -1.18 29.54
CA ALA A 17 5.20 -0.54 28.52
C ALA A 17 4.49 -0.50 27.15
N THR A 18 3.74 -1.55 26.79
CA THR A 18 2.96 -1.57 25.56
C THR A 18 1.83 -0.56 25.57
N LEU A 19 1.15 -0.35 26.71
CA LEU A 19 0.08 0.64 26.87
C LEU A 19 0.59 2.09 26.76
N GLN A 20 1.87 2.34 27.03
CA GLN A 20 2.50 3.66 26.79
C GLN A 20 2.61 3.97 25.29
N GLU A 21 2.85 2.94 24.48
CA GLU A 21 3.02 3.08 23.01
C GLU A 21 1.72 2.91 22.22
N CYS A 22 0.75 2.14 22.74
CA CYS A 22 -0.48 1.81 22.03
C CYS A 22 -1.64 1.66 23.03
N ARG A 23 -2.77 2.34 22.75
CA ARG A 23 -3.98 2.27 23.62
C ARG A 23 -4.77 0.97 23.46
N ASP A 24 -4.70 0.36 22.28
CA ASP A 24 -5.48 -0.83 21.95
C ASP A 24 -4.63 -2.08 22.14
N VAL A 25 -4.59 -2.59 23.34
CA VAL A 25 -3.80 -3.77 23.72
C VAL A 25 -4.71 -4.97 23.93
N ILE A 26 -4.51 -6.02 23.14
CA ILE A 26 -5.17 -7.32 23.32
C ILE A 26 -4.15 -8.28 23.94
N VAL A 27 -4.47 -8.83 25.10
CA VAL A 27 -3.67 -9.88 25.73
C VAL A 27 -4.41 -11.20 25.58
N VAL A 28 -3.70 -12.24 25.11
CA VAL A 28 -4.28 -13.58 24.97
C VAL A 28 -3.61 -14.52 25.94
N ASN A 29 -4.31 -14.89 27.00
CA ASN A 29 -3.86 -15.85 28.02
C ASN A 29 -4.13 -17.28 27.52
N ASP A 30 -3.08 -17.98 27.13
CA ASP A 30 -3.11 -19.35 26.60
C ASP A 30 -3.20 -20.41 27.74
N GLY A 31 -4.16 -20.23 28.65
CA GLY A 31 -4.42 -21.17 29.76
C GLY A 31 -3.28 -21.23 30.76
N SER A 32 -2.78 -20.09 31.22
CA SER A 32 -1.72 -20.04 32.24
C SER A 32 -2.17 -20.69 33.55
N THR A 33 -1.21 -21.36 34.20
CA THR A 33 -1.38 -22.12 35.45
C THR A 33 -0.66 -21.49 36.65
N ASP A 34 0.07 -20.39 36.40
CA ASP A 34 0.76 -19.56 37.41
C ASP A 34 -0.09 -18.29 37.73
N GLY A 35 0.49 -17.34 38.44
CA GLY A 35 -0.16 -16.07 38.78
C GLY A 35 -0.46 -15.14 37.61
N THR A 36 -0.09 -15.47 36.36
CA THR A 36 -0.34 -14.63 35.15
C THR A 36 -1.81 -14.28 34.98
N ARG A 37 -2.72 -15.22 35.25
CA ARG A 37 -4.16 -15.00 35.12
C ARG A 37 -4.68 -13.92 36.06
N ASP A 38 -4.34 -14.02 37.33
CA ASP A 38 -4.79 -13.10 38.38
C ASP A 38 -4.24 -11.70 38.12
N ILE A 39 -2.97 -11.60 37.69
CA ILE A 39 -2.36 -10.34 37.28
C ILE A 39 -3.14 -9.70 36.14
N LEU A 40 -3.49 -10.45 35.10
CA LEU A 40 -4.22 -9.91 33.93
C LEU A 40 -5.65 -9.46 34.27
N HIS A 41 -6.33 -10.15 35.19
CA HIS A 41 -7.66 -9.73 35.67
C HIS A 41 -7.62 -8.42 36.48
N GLY A 42 -6.50 -8.11 37.12
CA GLY A 42 -6.26 -6.85 37.82
C GLY A 42 -5.82 -5.68 36.94
N MET A 43 -5.60 -5.90 35.66
CA MET A 43 -5.09 -4.87 34.74
C MET A 43 -6.22 -4.12 34.02
N GLU A 44 -6.15 -2.79 34.05
CA GLU A 44 -7.02 -1.93 33.27
C GLU A 44 -6.42 -1.58 31.90
N GLY A 45 -7.27 -1.17 30.95
CA GLY A 45 -6.84 -0.68 29.62
C GLY A 45 -6.49 -1.79 28.61
N ILE A 46 -6.71 -3.06 28.93
CA ILE A 46 -6.49 -4.19 28.04
C ILE A 46 -7.79 -4.87 27.61
N THR A 47 -7.76 -5.49 26.43
CA THR A 47 -8.78 -6.47 26.04
C THR A 47 -8.23 -7.86 26.31
N LEU A 48 -8.73 -8.52 27.35
CA LEU A 48 -8.31 -9.87 27.69
C LEU A 48 -9.10 -10.91 26.90
N VAL A 49 -8.39 -11.86 26.30
CA VAL A 49 -8.91 -13.09 25.70
C VAL A 49 -8.31 -14.25 26.44
N GLU A 50 -9.11 -15.12 27.01
CA GLU A 50 -8.60 -16.28 27.76
C GLU A 50 -9.41 -17.55 27.55
N TYR A 51 -8.81 -18.68 27.84
CA TYR A 51 -9.41 -20.01 27.85
C TYR A 51 -8.68 -20.89 28.86
N ALA A 52 -9.33 -21.99 29.27
CA ALA A 52 -8.91 -22.76 30.44
C ALA A 52 -7.62 -23.60 30.21
N GLU A 53 -7.36 -24.05 28.98
CA GLU A 53 -6.29 -25.00 28.68
C GLU A 53 -5.28 -24.41 27.68
N ASN A 54 -4.00 -24.70 27.86
CA ASN A 54 -2.95 -24.35 26.91
C ASN A 54 -3.13 -25.07 25.57
N ARG A 55 -3.42 -24.29 24.52
CA ARG A 55 -3.58 -24.74 23.14
C ARG A 55 -2.41 -24.36 22.22
N GLY A 56 -1.48 -23.58 22.74
CA GLY A 56 -0.26 -23.16 22.10
C GLY A 56 -0.33 -21.81 21.40
N LYS A 57 0.84 -21.21 21.21
CA LYS A 57 1.01 -19.86 20.69
C LYS A 57 0.23 -19.59 19.38
N GLY A 58 0.25 -20.55 18.44
CA GLY A 58 -0.49 -20.40 17.18
C GLY A 58 -2.00 -20.31 17.37
N TYR A 59 -2.56 -21.04 18.35
CA TYR A 59 -3.98 -20.92 18.69
C TYR A 59 -4.28 -19.56 19.35
N ALA A 60 -3.40 -19.12 20.24
CA ALA A 60 -3.50 -17.79 20.86
C ALA A 60 -3.47 -16.67 19.80
N LEU A 61 -2.60 -16.77 18.79
CA LEU A 61 -2.55 -15.84 17.67
C LEU A 61 -3.89 -15.83 16.89
N LYS A 62 -4.46 -16.99 16.58
CA LYS A 62 -5.77 -17.10 15.89
C LYS A 62 -6.89 -16.42 16.70
N CYS A 63 -6.94 -16.63 18.01
CA CYS A 63 -7.92 -16.00 18.89
C CYS A 63 -7.76 -14.47 18.94
N GLY A 64 -6.52 -14.00 19.10
CA GLY A 64 -6.20 -12.58 19.11
C GLY A 64 -6.50 -11.89 17.79
N PHE A 65 -6.17 -12.49 16.64
CA PHE A 65 -6.50 -11.95 15.33
C PHE A 65 -8.01 -11.86 15.09
N ARG A 66 -8.76 -12.91 15.51
CA ARG A 66 -10.22 -12.87 15.43
C ARG A 66 -10.80 -11.74 16.29
N ARG A 67 -10.29 -11.55 17.50
CA ARG A 67 -10.71 -10.47 18.37
C ARG A 67 -10.39 -9.11 17.80
N ALA A 68 -9.18 -8.92 17.24
CA ALA A 68 -8.77 -7.68 16.58
C ALA A 68 -9.67 -7.35 15.36
N LEU A 69 -10.01 -8.35 14.53
CA LEU A 69 -10.94 -8.19 13.41
C LEU A 69 -12.36 -7.81 13.88
N GLN A 70 -12.86 -8.42 14.96
CA GLN A 70 -14.15 -8.06 15.56
C GLN A 70 -14.20 -6.63 16.10
N MET A 71 -13.05 -6.12 16.57
CA MET A 71 -12.88 -4.74 16.99
C MET A 71 -12.67 -3.76 15.82
N GLY A 72 -12.63 -4.26 14.58
CA GLY A 72 -12.48 -3.44 13.37
C GLY A 72 -11.03 -3.12 12.96
N PHE A 73 -10.02 -3.73 13.59
CA PHE A 73 -8.64 -3.49 13.24
C PHE A 73 -8.23 -4.17 11.93
N ALA A 74 -7.55 -3.43 11.06
CA ALA A 74 -6.99 -3.95 9.81
C ALA A 74 -5.65 -4.65 10.00
N TYR A 75 -4.92 -4.30 11.07
CA TYR A 75 -3.58 -4.79 11.39
C TYR A 75 -3.48 -5.17 12.86
N ALA A 76 -2.59 -6.12 13.16
CA ALA A 76 -2.19 -6.42 14.54
C ALA A 76 -0.67 -6.54 14.62
N ILE A 77 -0.07 -5.88 15.62
CA ILE A 77 1.34 -6.08 15.96
C ILE A 77 1.39 -7.09 17.11
N THR A 78 2.21 -8.14 16.96
CA THR A 78 2.43 -9.13 18.01
C THR A 78 3.78 -8.91 18.67
N LEU A 79 3.86 -9.06 19.97
CA LEU A 79 5.10 -9.16 20.73
C LEU A 79 4.90 -10.20 21.85
N ASP A 80 5.99 -10.87 22.22
CA ASP A 80 5.93 -11.94 23.22
C ASP A 80 5.85 -11.40 24.66
N GLY A 81 5.18 -12.14 25.55
CA GLY A 81 4.98 -11.76 26.96
C GLY A 81 6.18 -11.99 27.87
N ASP A 82 7.32 -12.47 27.32
CA ASP A 82 8.54 -12.81 28.06
C ASP A 82 9.50 -11.64 28.33
N GLY A 83 9.14 -10.45 27.83
CA GLY A 83 9.94 -9.23 28.03
C GLY A 83 11.18 -9.09 27.16
N GLN A 84 11.38 -9.97 26.16
CA GLN A 84 12.54 -9.86 25.27
C GLN A 84 12.39 -8.76 24.21
N HIS A 85 11.16 -8.37 23.86
CA HIS A 85 10.88 -7.34 22.86
C HIS A 85 10.65 -5.97 23.50
N TYR A 86 11.17 -4.92 22.88
CA TYR A 86 10.96 -3.55 23.32
C TYR A 86 9.69 -2.95 22.66
N PRO A 87 8.68 -2.55 23.45
CA PRO A 87 7.48 -1.90 22.91
C PRO A 87 7.74 -0.62 22.12
N ASP A 88 8.80 0.12 22.42
CA ASP A 88 9.22 1.33 21.68
C ASP A 88 9.40 1.08 20.18
N ASP A 89 9.74 -0.16 19.79
CA ASP A 89 9.90 -0.54 18.39
C ASP A 89 8.55 -0.59 17.64
N ILE A 90 7.38 -0.53 18.32
CA ILE A 90 6.05 -0.40 17.69
C ILE A 90 6.03 0.73 16.67
N ALA A 91 6.66 1.87 16.99
CA ALA A 91 6.77 3.00 16.08
C ALA A 91 7.46 2.64 14.75
N LEU A 92 8.46 1.73 14.77
CA LEU A 92 9.14 1.24 13.56
C LEU A 92 8.22 0.41 12.68
N PHE A 93 7.38 -0.46 13.28
CA PHE A 93 6.38 -1.25 12.55
C PHE A 93 5.33 -0.36 11.91
N LEU A 94 4.81 0.64 12.62
CA LEU A 94 3.85 1.60 12.08
C LEU A 94 4.44 2.40 10.91
N LYS A 95 5.68 2.86 11.04
CA LYS A 95 6.41 3.55 9.96
C LYS A 95 6.62 2.64 8.74
N ALA A 96 6.99 1.39 8.95
CA ALA A 96 7.18 0.43 7.87
C ALA A 96 5.83 0.09 7.20
N ASN A 97 4.75 -0.08 7.97
CA ASN A 97 3.42 -0.30 7.42
C ASN A 97 2.92 0.87 6.56
N GLN A 98 3.20 2.12 6.96
CA GLN A 98 2.91 3.28 6.12
C GLN A 98 3.69 3.25 4.78
N GLN A 99 4.89 2.66 4.77
CA GLN A 99 5.72 2.52 3.56
C GLN A 99 5.29 1.35 2.68
N HIS A 100 4.83 0.27 3.29
CA HIS A 100 4.43 -0.99 2.68
C HIS A 100 3.02 -1.41 3.13
N PRO A 101 1.97 -0.66 2.76
CA PRO A 101 0.61 -0.96 3.21
C PRO A 101 0.16 -2.36 2.79
N GLY A 102 -0.36 -3.12 3.74
CA GLY A 102 -0.78 -4.49 3.54
C GLY A 102 0.36 -5.50 3.40
N ALA A 103 1.59 -5.13 3.77
CA ALA A 103 2.68 -6.07 3.96
C ALA A 103 2.63 -6.70 5.36
N LEU A 104 3.18 -7.89 5.49
CA LEU A 104 3.57 -8.46 6.77
C LEU A 104 4.94 -7.89 7.11
N ILE A 105 5.03 -7.12 8.21
CA ILE A 105 6.30 -6.56 8.66
C ILE A 105 6.90 -7.52 9.68
N LEU A 106 8.12 -7.95 9.43
CA LEU A 106 8.83 -8.92 10.24
C LEU A 106 9.96 -8.24 11.00
N GLY A 107 9.92 -8.27 12.32
CA GLY A 107 11.06 -7.81 13.14
C GLY A 107 12.24 -8.76 12.93
N SER A 108 13.37 -8.23 12.50
CA SER A 108 14.62 -8.96 12.36
C SER A 108 15.56 -8.54 13.48
N ARG A 109 15.93 -9.49 14.31
CA ARG A 109 16.78 -9.23 15.47
C ARG A 109 18.19 -8.87 15.00
N GLN A 110 18.70 -7.72 15.47
CA GLN A 110 20.11 -7.40 15.27
C GLN A 110 20.96 -8.31 16.17
N MET A 111 21.70 -9.18 15.53
CA MET A 111 22.39 -10.27 16.22
C MET A 111 23.91 -10.04 16.35
N ASP A 112 24.38 -8.85 15.95
CA ASP A 112 25.79 -8.51 16.01
C ASP A 112 26.25 -8.29 17.46
N GLY A 113 27.31 -9.00 17.87
CA GLY A 113 27.87 -8.88 19.21
C GLY A 113 27.12 -9.59 20.34
N ILE A 114 26.08 -10.38 20.06
CA ILE A 114 25.34 -11.14 21.08
C ILE A 114 25.82 -12.59 21.13
N GLU A 115 26.29 -13.00 22.31
CA GLU A 115 26.60 -14.42 22.56
C GLU A 115 25.33 -15.27 22.52
N ARG A 116 25.28 -16.16 21.56
CA ARG A 116 24.18 -17.14 21.40
C ARG A 116 24.74 -18.55 21.54
N SER A 117 23.90 -19.44 22.08
CA SER A 117 24.24 -20.85 22.05
C SER A 117 24.32 -21.34 20.59
N LEU A 118 25.23 -22.27 20.29
CA LEU A 118 25.35 -22.90 18.97
C LEU A 118 24.01 -23.47 18.49
N GLY A 119 23.21 -24.04 19.41
CA GLY A 119 21.87 -24.55 19.09
C GLY A 119 20.87 -23.50 18.63
N SER A 120 20.89 -22.30 19.24
CA SER A 120 20.00 -21.20 18.83
C SER A 120 20.36 -20.64 17.44
N ARG A 121 21.68 -20.57 17.16
CA ARG A 121 22.14 -20.16 15.83
C ARG A 121 21.76 -21.17 14.75
N PHE A 122 22.02 -22.45 15.00
CA PHE A 122 21.64 -23.54 14.10
C PHE A 122 20.12 -23.56 13.84
N ALA A 123 19.30 -23.41 14.89
CA ALA A 123 17.84 -23.42 14.75
C ALA A 123 17.34 -22.27 13.86
N ASN A 124 17.93 -21.07 13.97
CA ASN A 124 17.57 -19.93 13.13
C ASN A 124 18.00 -20.14 11.67
N GLU A 125 19.24 -20.57 11.43
CA GLU A 125 19.77 -20.87 10.11
C GLU A 125 18.94 -21.99 9.42
N PHE A 126 18.59 -23.03 10.18
CA PHE A 126 17.74 -24.13 9.73
C PHE A 126 16.34 -23.64 9.32
N SER A 127 15.71 -22.81 10.14
CA SER A 127 14.39 -22.24 9.83
C SER A 127 14.44 -21.35 8.58
N ASN A 128 15.45 -20.49 8.47
CA ASN A 128 15.64 -19.61 7.31
C ASN A 128 15.90 -20.40 6.02
N PHE A 129 16.69 -21.48 6.10
CA PHE A 129 16.94 -22.35 4.97
C PHE A 129 15.65 -23.02 4.44
N TRP A 130 14.85 -23.61 5.33
CA TRP A 130 13.59 -24.23 4.91
C TRP A 130 12.58 -23.24 4.40
N PHE A 131 12.49 -22.07 5.00
CA PHE A 131 11.66 -20.99 4.46
C PHE A 131 12.07 -20.62 3.02
N TYR A 132 13.38 -20.54 2.76
CA TYR A 132 13.88 -20.30 1.40
C TYR A 132 13.49 -21.43 0.43
N VAL A 133 13.64 -22.68 0.82
CA VAL A 133 13.26 -23.84 -0.01
C VAL A 133 11.76 -23.79 -0.34
N GLN A 134 10.91 -23.52 0.64
CA GLN A 134 9.45 -23.51 0.51
C GLN A 134 8.92 -22.29 -0.26
N THR A 135 9.59 -21.15 -0.23
CA THR A 135 9.07 -19.89 -0.77
C THR A 135 9.92 -19.26 -1.87
N GLY A 136 11.19 -19.65 -2.00
CA GLY A 136 12.17 -18.98 -2.87
C GLY A 136 12.61 -17.59 -2.37
N ARG A 137 12.23 -17.19 -1.14
CA ARG A 137 12.57 -15.88 -0.56
C ARG A 137 13.56 -16.06 0.59
N ARG A 138 14.56 -15.18 0.68
CA ARG A 138 15.53 -15.19 1.78
C ARG A 138 15.11 -14.17 2.84
N LEU A 139 15.08 -14.63 4.10
CA LEU A 139 14.91 -13.82 5.29
C LEU A 139 16.05 -14.10 6.26
N ALA A 140 16.47 -13.06 7.00
CA ALA A 140 17.55 -13.19 7.98
C ALA A 140 17.07 -13.79 9.30
N ASP A 141 15.80 -13.63 9.64
CA ASP A 141 15.21 -14.12 10.89
C ASP A 141 13.73 -14.47 10.68
N THR A 142 13.43 -15.75 10.62
CA THR A 142 12.07 -16.29 10.48
C THR A 142 11.44 -16.68 11.81
N GLN A 143 12.20 -16.60 12.92
CA GLN A 143 11.76 -17.10 14.24
C GLN A 143 11.22 -16.04 15.17
N THR A 144 11.42 -14.75 14.84
CA THR A 144 10.91 -13.67 15.69
C THR A 144 9.39 -13.70 15.79
N GLY A 145 8.85 -13.48 16.99
CA GLY A 145 7.41 -13.30 17.25
C GLY A 145 6.95 -11.83 17.12
N TYR A 146 7.87 -10.88 16.96
CA TYR A 146 7.55 -9.47 16.83
C TYR A 146 7.24 -9.13 15.37
N ARG A 147 5.97 -9.06 15.05
CA ARG A 147 5.47 -8.92 13.66
C ARG A 147 4.25 -8.01 13.58
N LEU A 148 4.09 -7.30 12.47
CA LEU A 148 2.83 -6.68 12.09
C LEU A 148 2.16 -7.52 11.01
N TYR A 149 0.93 -7.92 11.28
CA TYR A 149 0.12 -8.76 10.40
C TYR A 149 -1.00 -7.96 9.73
N PRO A 150 -1.13 -8.00 8.40
CA PRO A 150 -2.27 -7.46 7.67
C PRO A 150 -3.47 -8.43 7.77
N LEU A 151 -4.30 -8.27 8.80
CA LEU A 151 -5.30 -9.25 9.21
C LEU A 151 -6.25 -9.66 8.09
N LYS A 152 -6.73 -8.73 7.28
CA LYS A 152 -7.64 -9.02 6.18
C LYS A 152 -7.01 -9.89 5.09
N LYS A 153 -5.72 -9.65 4.75
CA LYS A 153 -5.03 -10.47 3.76
C LYS A 153 -4.68 -11.87 4.25
N LEU A 154 -4.67 -12.05 5.57
CA LEU A 154 -4.42 -13.34 6.22
C LEU A 154 -5.72 -14.04 6.62
N HIS A 155 -6.86 -13.34 6.53
CA HIS A 155 -8.17 -13.93 6.81
C HIS A 155 -8.47 -15.05 5.82
N GLY A 156 -8.88 -16.19 6.33
CA GLY A 156 -9.12 -17.40 5.50
C GLY A 156 -7.90 -18.27 5.27
N LEU A 157 -6.69 -17.90 5.74
CA LEU A 157 -5.57 -18.84 5.81
C LEU A 157 -5.79 -19.82 6.95
N GLU A 158 -5.99 -21.07 6.59
CA GLU A 158 -6.12 -22.14 7.58
C GLU A 158 -4.73 -22.70 7.91
N LEU A 159 -4.33 -22.54 9.18
CA LEU A 159 -3.08 -23.11 9.67
C LEU A 159 -3.32 -24.53 10.14
N LEU A 160 -2.46 -25.43 9.71
CA LEU A 160 -2.43 -26.84 10.11
C LEU A 160 -1.97 -27.01 11.55
N THR A 161 -1.14 -26.07 12.03
CA THR A 161 -0.49 -26.12 13.32
C THR A 161 -1.05 -25.10 14.30
N SER A 162 -0.82 -25.32 15.60
CA SER A 162 -1.37 -24.46 16.67
C SER A 162 -0.33 -24.02 17.71
N ARG A 163 0.92 -24.48 17.62
CA ARG A 163 1.99 -24.12 18.58
C ARG A 163 3.02 -23.17 17.95
N TYR A 164 4.29 -23.24 18.31
CA TYR A 164 5.36 -22.37 17.82
C TYR A 164 5.56 -22.48 16.31
N GLU A 165 5.37 -23.66 15.74
CA GLU A 165 5.46 -23.92 14.32
C GLU A 165 4.45 -23.13 13.48
N ALA A 166 3.32 -22.72 14.06
CA ALA A 166 2.29 -21.95 13.37
C ALA A 166 2.80 -20.59 12.86
N GLU A 167 3.77 -19.99 13.52
CA GLU A 167 4.34 -18.70 13.07
C GLU A 167 5.17 -18.87 11.78
N LEU A 168 5.89 -19.98 11.64
CA LEU A 168 6.60 -20.29 10.40
C LEU A 168 5.61 -20.65 9.30
N GLU A 169 4.62 -21.47 9.60
CA GLU A 169 3.58 -21.86 8.66
C GLU A 169 2.84 -20.63 8.11
N LEU A 170 2.43 -19.70 8.98
CA LEU A 170 1.76 -18.46 8.58
C LEU A 170 2.64 -17.61 7.65
N LEU A 171 3.93 -17.54 7.94
CA LEU A 171 4.88 -16.80 7.11
C LEU A 171 5.03 -17.43 5.71
N VAL A 172 5.08 -18.75 5.63
CA VAL A 172 5.16 -19.50 4.38
C VAL A 172 3.86 -19.33 3.58
N GLN A 173 2.71 -19.54 4.20
CA GLN A 173 1.41 -19.37 3.54
C GLN A 173 1.20 -17.94 3.06
N ALA A 174 1.52 -16.93 3.87
CA ALA A 174 1.47 -15.54 3.47
C ALA A 174 2.33 -15.27 2.22
N SER A 175 3.54 -15.84 2.16
CA SER A 175 4.41 -15.76 0.97
C SER A 175 3.77 -16.40 -0.27
N TRP A 176 3.17 -17.59 -0.14
CA TRP A 176 2.48 -18.25 -1.27
C TRP A 176 1.29 -17.44 -1.77
N HIS A 177 0.56 -16.78 -0.88
CA HIS A 177 -0.57 -15.91 -1.23
C HIS A 177 -0.15 -14.51 -1.73
N GLY A 178 1.16 -14.25 -1.81
CA GLY A 178 1.70 -13.00 -2.38
C GLY A 178 1.65 -11.82 -1.43
N VAL A 179 1.47 -12.06 -0.15
CA VAL A 179 1.67 -11.01 0.85
C VAL A 179 3.13 -10.60 0.82
N GLU A 180 3.38 -9.30 0.71
CA GLU A 180 4.73 -8.76 0.81
C GLU A 180 5.24 -8.97 2.24
N ILE A 181 6.49 -9.44 2.38
CA ILE A 181 7.13 -9.60 3.68
C ILE A 181 8.31 -8.62 3.72
N VAL A 182 8.28 -7.70 4.68
CA VAL A 182 9.27 -6.64 4.82
C VAL A 182 9.98 -6.81 6.16
N PRO A 183 11.28 -7.16 6.17
CA PRO A 183 12.05 -7.21 7.40
C PRO A 183 12.42 -5.79 7.86
N ILE A 184 12.35 -5.56 9.17
CA ILE A 184 12.85 -4.35 9.83
C ILE A 184 13.75 -4.74 10.99
N ASN A 185 14.80 -3.97 11.24
CA ASN A 185 15.68 -4.22 12.36
C ASN A 185 15.01 -3.80 13.67
N ILE A 186 14.98 -4.70 14.65
CA ILE A 186 14.44 -4.49 15.99
C ILE A 186 15.49 -4.74 17.06
N LYS A 187 15.29 -4.09 18.20
CA LYS A 187 16.08 -4.34 19.41
C LYS A 187 15.53 -5.58 20.13
N VAL A 188 16.40 -6.34 20.77
CA VAL A 188 15.99 -7.48 21.59
C VAL A 188 16.83 -7.52 22.85
N TYR A 189 16.17 -7.71 23.97
CA TYR A 189 16.82 -7.97 25.24
C TYR A 189 17.09 -9.46 25.38
N TYR A 190 18.32 -9.81 25.62
CA TYR A 190 18.71 -11.17 25.96
C TYR A 190 19.15 -11.22 27.42
N PRO A 191 18.33 -11.74 28.33
CA PRO A 191 18.75 -11.94 29.71
C PRO A 191 19.94 -12.92 29.76
N PRO A 192 20.76 -12.86 30.84
CA PRO A 192 21.81 -13.86 31.07
C PRO A 192 21.25 -15.29 30.97
N LEU A 193 22.09 -16.25 30.53
CA LEU A 193 21.64 -17.63 30.28
C LEU A 193 20.95 -18.28 31.48
N ALA A 194 21.35 -17.90 32.71
CA ALA A 194 20.77 -18.41 33.97
C ALA A 194 19.34 -17.90 34.24
N GLU A 195 18.92 -16.75 33.64
CA GLU A 195 17.65 -16.09 33.86
C GLU A 195 16.65 -16.33 32.72
N ARG A 196 17.07 -17.03 31.66
CA ARG A 196 16.21 -17.28 30.49
C ARG A 196 15.16 -18.31 30.80
N VAL A 197 13.90 -17.91 30.85
CA VAL A 197 12.77 -18.83 30.87
C VAL A 197 12.42 -19.19 29.43
N SER A 198 12.62 -20.45 29.07
CA SER A 198 12.25 -20.96 27.74
C SER A 198 11.28 -22.14 27.88
N HIS A 199 10.11 -21.97 27.30
CA HIS A 199 9.10 -23.07 27.20
C HIS A 199 9.35 -24.00 25.98
N PHE A 200 10.41 -23.74 25.21
CA PHE A 200 10.81 -24.56 24.07
C PHE A 200 11.40 -25.90 24.52
N ARG A 201 10.84 -27.02 24.04
CA ARG A 201 11.30 -28.38 24.32
C ARG A 201 12.14 -28.87 23.13
N PRO A 202 13.50 -28.89 23.22
CA PRO A 202 14.38 -28.99 22.05
C PRO A 202 14.05 -30.18 21.14
N ILE A 203 13.95 -31.38 21.67
CA ILE A 203 13.75 -32.58 20.86
C ILE A 203 12.33 -32.65 20.28
N ARG A 204 11.31 -32.37 21.10
CA ARG A 204 9.91 -32.50 20.71
C ARG A 204 9.47 -31.41 19.73
N ASP A 205 9.88 -30.17 19.97
CA ASP A 205 9.52 -29.06 19.12
C ASP A 205 10.33 -29.07 17.81
N PHE A 206 11.61 -29.50 17.86
CA PHE A 206 12.39 -29.72 16.64
C PHE A 206 11.79 -30.81 15.74
N ALA A 207 11.35 -31.95 16.33
CA ALA A 207 10.67 -33.01 15.58
C ALA A 207 9.38 -32.47 14.91
N ARG A 208 8.58 -31.70 15.63
CA ARG A 208 7.35 -31.07 15.06
C ARG A 208 7.67 -30.10 13.92
N ILE A 209 8.66 -29.24 14.11
CA ILE A 209 9.11 -28.30 13.07
C ILE A 209 9.62 -29.07 11.84
N SER A 210 10.33 -30.21 12.04
CA SER A 210 10.83 -31.05 10.94
C SER A 210 9.69 -31.69 10.16
N VAL A 211 8.68 -32.22 10.86
CA VAL A 211 7.46 -32.76 10.22
C VAL A 211 6.73 -31.65 9.46
N LEU A 212 6.53 -30.49 10.07
CA LEU A 212 5.91 -29.36 9.39
C LEU A 212 6.70 -28.97 8.13
N ASN A 213 8.04 -28.86 8.22
CA ASN A 213 8.86 -28.51 7.06
C ASN A 213 8.70 -29.54 5.92
N THR A 214 8.61 -30.82 6.23
CA THR A 214 8.36 -31.89 5.22
C THR A 214 7.00 -31.67 4.54
N VAL A 215 5.95 -31.43 5.33
CA VAL A 215 4.60 -31.12 4.81
C VAL A 215 4.61 -29.85 3.98
N LEU A 216 5.23 -28.78 4.47
CA LEU A 216 5.30 -27.51 3.75
C LEU A 216 6.12 -27.62 2.46
N CYS A 217 7.17 -28.45 2.40
CA CYS A 217 7.90 -28.69 1.15
C CYS A 217 7.03 -29.41 0.13
N PHE A 218 6.27 -30.41 0.54
CA PHE A 218 5.31 -31.08 -0.33
C PHE A 218 4.25 -30.07 -0.83
N LEU A 219 3.65 -29.30 0.08
CA LEU A 219 2.67 -28.27 -0.28
C LEU A 219 3.29 -27.13 -1.12
N ALA A 220 4.57 -26.82 -0.96
CA ALA A 220 5.26 -25.84 -1.80
C ALA A 220 5.27 -26.28 -3.27
N VAL A 221 5.39 -27.57 -3.54
CA VAL A 221 5.37 -28.12 -4.90
C VAL A 221 3.95 -28.21 -5.45
N VAL A 222 3.01 -28.80 -4.69
CA VAL A 222 1.65 -29.10 -5.20
C VAL A 222 0.69 -27.93 -5.12
N TYR A 223 0.95 -26.95 -4.27
CA TYR A 223 0.09 -25.77 -4.04
C TYR A 223 0.84 -24.44 -4.23
N GLY A 224 1.93 -24.22 -3.53
CA GLY A 224 2.64 -22.95 -3.52
C GLY A 224 3.23 -22.57 -4.88
N LEU A 225 3.86 -23.51 -5.59
CA LEU A 225 4.43 -23.30 -6.92
C LEU A 225 3.35 -23.06 -7.98
N PRO A 226 2.30 -23.89 -8.12
CA PRO A 226 1.20 -23.63 -9.03
C PRO A 226 0.53 -22.30 -8.79
N LEU A 227 0.29 -21.93 -7.53
CA LEU A 227 -0.32 -20.63 -7.19
C LEU A 227 0.57 -19.44 -7.58
N ARG A 228 1.88 -19.56 -7.44
CA ARG A 228 2.83 -18.53 -7.90
C ARG A 228 2.90 -18.44 -9.42
N LEU A 229 2.96 -19.57 -10.11
CA LEU A 229 2.94 -19.64 -11.57
C LEU A 229 1.66 -19.05 -12.14
N TRP A 230 0.51 -19.41 -11.55
CA TRP A 230 -0.78 -18.84 -11.94
C TRP A 230 -0.81 -17.31 -11.80
N ARG A 231 -0.35 -16.76 -10.68
CA ARG A 231 -0.30 -15.30 -10.50
C ARG A 231 0.66 -14.62 -11.46
N TRP A 232 1.80 -15.24 -11.74
CA TRP A 232 2.75 -14.73 -12.72
C TRP A 232 2.15 -14.73 -14.13
N LEU A 233 1.50 -15.82 -14.51
CA LEU A 233 0.82 -15.97 -15.80
C LEU A 233 -0.32 -14.96 -15.94
N ASP A 234 -1.19 -14.86 -14.93
CA ASP A 234 -2.30 -13.90 -14.89
C ASP A 234 -1.80 -12.45 -15.01
N CYS A 235 -0.72 -12.10 -14.31
CA CYS A 235 -0.09 -10.79 -14.44
C CYS A 235 0.50 -10.57 -15.85
N GLY A 236 1.15 -11.58 -16.40
CA GLY A 236 1.71 -11.55 -17.76
C GLY A 236 0.64 -11.36 -18.82
N VAL A 237 -0.42 -12.16 -18.78
CA VAL A 237 -1.56 -12.05 -19.72
C VAL A 237 -2.20 -10.66 -19.67
N ARG A 238 -2.43 -10.11 -18.49
CA ARG A 238 -2.99 -8.76 -18.35
C ARG A 238 -2.06 -7.68 -18.88
N THR A 239 -0.76 -7.82 -18.63
CA THR A 239 0.23 -6.87 -19.12
C THR A 239 0.29 -6.90 -20.65
N VAL A 240 0.34 -8.09 -21.25
CA VAL A 240 0.32 -8.26 -22.72
C VAL A 240 -0.97 -7.69 -23.30
N TYR A 241 -2.12 -8.00 -22.69
CA TYR A 241 -3.40 -7.42 -23.10
C TYR A 241 -3.37 -5.89 -23.09
N ALA A 242 -2.89 -5.29 -21.99
CA ALA A 242 -2.81 -3.83 -21.88
C ALA A 242 -1.89 -3.21 -22.91
N ILE A 243 -0.76 -3.85 -23.22
CA ILE A 243 0.16 -3.41 -24.28
C ILE A 243 -0.50 -3.49 -25.66
N LEU A 244 -1.08 -4.64 -26.00
CA LEU A 244 -1.73 -4.84 -27.31
C LEU A 244 -2.94 -3.91 -27.47
N PHE A 245 -3.74 -3.73 -26.42
CA PHE A 245 -4.83 -2.77 -26.40
C PHE A 245 -4.35 -1.35 -26.65
N THR A 246 -3.30 -0.93 -25.95
CA THR A 246 -2.70 0.41 -26.12
C THR A 246 -2.16 0.62 -27.53
N LEU A 247 -1.46 -0.37 -28.08
CA LEU A 247 -0.93 -0.32 -29.45
C LEU A 247 -2.06 -0.27 -30.48
N PHE A 248 -3.05 -1.14 -30.35
CA PHE A 248 -4.21 -1.18 -31.27
C PHE A 248 -4.96 0.15 -31.27
N PHE A 249 -5.32 0.66 -30.11
CA PHE A 249 -6.02 1.94 -30.02
C PHE A 249 -5.15 3.12 -30.45
N SER A 250 -3.90 3.18 -30.03
CA SER A 250 -3.01 4.29 -30.37
C SER A 250 -2.71 4.33 -31.88
N LEU A 251 -2.26 3.23 -32.46
CA LEU A 251 -1.84 3.18 -33.86
C LEU A 251 -3.02 2.89 -34.82
N GLY A 252 -3.91 1.98 -34.46
CA GLY A 252 -5.00 1.53 -35.33
C GLY A 252 -6.20 2.46 -35.37
N VAL A 253 -6.52 3.14 -34.26
CA VAL A 253 -7.71 3.98 -34.14
C VAL A 253 -7.36 5.46 -34.02
N PHE A 254 -6.60 5.82 -32.98
CA PHE A 254 -6.36 7.25 -32.67
C PHE A 254 -5.50 7.94 -33.72
N THR A 255 -4.39 7.35 -34.11
CA THR A 255 -3.46 8.01 -35.05
C THR A 255 -4.12 8.32 -36.39
N PRO A 256 -4.83 7.41 -37.07
CA PRO A 256 -5.57 7.73 -38.30
C PRO A 256 -6.64 8.77 -38.10
N MET A 257 -7.44 8.68 -37.03
CA MET A 257 -8.52 9.64 -36.76
C MET A 257 -7.97 11.02 -36.41
N VAL A 258 -6.92 11.09 -35.61
CA VAL A 258 -6.26 12.36 -35.22
C VAL A 258 -5.62 13.01 -36.46
N TRP A 259 -4.98 12.25 -37.33
CA TRP A 259 -4.44 12.76 -38.59
C TRP A 259 -5.56 13.33 -39.48
N LEU A 260 -6.69 12.66 -39.60
CA LEU A 260 -7.83 13.12 -40.39
C LEU A 260 -8.48 14.37 -39.79
N PHE A 261 -8.76 14.39 -38.49
CA PHE A 261 -9.40 15.49 -37.78
C PHE A 261 -8.43 16.67 -37.58
N GLY A 262 -7.16 16.43 -37.33
CA GLY A 262 -6.12 17.44 -37.17
C GLY A 262 -5.95 18.28 -38.44
N ARG A 263 -5.87 17.63 -39.61
CA ARG A 263 -5.81 18.31 -40.92
C ARG A 263 -7.01 19.20 -41.20
N ARG A 264 -8.19 18.86 -40.65
CA ARG A 264 -9.41 19.64 -40.79
C ARG A 264 -9.60 20.68 -39.69
N GLY A 265 -8.62 20.85 -38.77
CA GLY A 265 -8.73 21.78 -37.64
C GLY A 265 -9.79 21.39 -36.58
N LEU A 266 -10.25 20.15 -36.57
CA LEU A 266 -11.36 19.68 -35.71
C LEU A 266 -10.85 19.28 -34.33
N LYS A 267 -10.14 20.15 -33.62
CA LYS A 267 -9.50 19.90 -32.30
C LYS A 267 -10.49 19.35 -31.26
N LEU A 268 -11.68 19.92 -31.16
CA LEU A 268 -12.70 19.47 -30.21
C LEU A 268 -13.14 18.00 -30.45
N TRP A 269 -13.15 17.54 -31.72
CA TRP A 269 -13.47 16.15 -32.02
C TRP A 269 -12.38 15.20 -31.51
N ILE A 270 -11.09 15.60 -31.60
CA ILE A 270 -9.99 14.85 -31.03
C ILE A 270 -10.17 14.69 -29.51
N HIS A 271 -10.46 15.79 -28.81
CA HIS A 271 -10.72 15.77 -27.39
C HIS A 271 -11.95 14.91 -27.02
N ARG A 272 -13.05 15.01 -27.80
CA ARG A 272 -14.23 14.16 -27.61
C ARG A 272 -13.92 12.67 -27.82
N LEU A 273 -13.08 12.34 -28.79
CA LEU A 273 -12.63 10.97 -29.03
C LEU A 273 -11.82 10.46 -27.84
N ILE A 274 -10.83 11.22 -27.36
CA ILE A 274 -10.02 10.89 -26.17
C ILE A 274 -10.92 10.69 -24.96
N TYR A 275 -11.77 11.65 -24.65
CA TYR A 275 -12.72 11.60 -23.54
C TYR A 275 -13.60 10.34 -23.57
N ARG A 276 -14.25 10.04 -24.71
CA ARG A 276 -15.11 8.87 -24.84
C ARG A 276 -14.36 7.56 -24.66
N SER A 277 -13.15 7.47 -25.21
CA SER A 277 -12.31 6.28 -25.12
C SER A 277 -11.79 6.07 -23.71
N MET A 278 -11.35 7.12 -23.00
CA MET A 278 -10.92 7.01 -21.62
C MET A 278 -12.09 6.66 -20.70
N ARG A 279 -13.25 7.24 -20.93
CA ARG A 279 -14.48 6.92 -20.20
C ARG A 279 -14.91 5.46 -20.42
N PHE A 280 -14.85 4.99 -21.66
CA PHE A 280 -15.13 3.59 -22.01
C PHE A 280 -14.12 2.65 -21.30
N LEU A 281 -12.83 2.97 -21.36
CA LEU A 281 -11.77 2.20 -20.71
C LEU A 281 -12.02 2.08 -19.20
N MET A 282 -12.36 3.18 -18.53
CA MET A 282 -12.48 3.20 -17.06
C MET A 282 -13.82 2.64 -16.57
N LEU A 283 -14.94 2.95 -17.25
CA LEU A 283 -16.28 2.64 -16.75
C LEU A 283 -16.87 1.34 -17.28
N ARG A 284 -16.52 0.89 -18.49
CA ARG A 284 -17.16 -0.25 -19.15
C ARG A 284 -16.29 -1.50 -19.20
N HIS A 285 -15.04 -1.36 -19.54
CA HIS A 285 -14.15 -2.51 -19.74
C HIS A 285 -12.99 -2.52 -18.77
N GLY A 286 -12.72 -1.40 -18.11
CA GLY A 286 -11.67 -1.30 -17.11
C GLY A 286 -10.32 -1.84 -17.58
N ILE A 287 -9.38 -1.75 -16.73
CA ILE A 287 -8.12 -2.46 -16.88
C ILE A 287 -8.36 -3.84 -16.28
N PRO A 288 -8.04 -4.95 -16.98
CA PRO A 288 -8.34 -6.30 -16.49
C PRO A 288 -7.86 -6.53 -15.05
N GLY A 289 -8.76 -6.99 -14.18
CA GLY A 289 -8.47 -7.23 -12.76
C GLY A 289 -8.49 -5.98 -11.88
N THR A 290 -9.05 -4.87 -12.37
CA THR A 290 -9.26 -3.66 -11.57
C THR A 290 -10.73 -3.34 -11.42
N THR A 291 -11.08 -2.72 -10.29
CA THR A 291 -12.38 -2.08 -10.08
C THR A 291 -12.17 -0.58 -10.05
N PHE A 292 -13.05 0.17 -10.72
CA PHE A 292 -12.99 1.63 -10.72
C PHE A 292 -14.23 2.20 -10.04
N THR A 293 -14.00 3.02 -9.02
CA THR A 293 -15.05 3.78 -8.34
C THR A 293 -14.64 5.24 -8.22
N TYR A 294 -15.62 6.14 -8.25
CA TYR A 294 -15.33 7.57 -8.17
C TYR A 294 -16.42 8.34 -7.40
N LYS A 295 -16.01 9.49 -6.87
CA LYS A 295 -16.89 10.47 -6.23
C LYS A 295 -16.53 11.86 -6.77
N ILE A 296 -17.53 12.65 -7.10
CA ILE A 296 -17.37 14.03 -7.58
C ILE A 296 -18.16 14.93 -6.63
N SER A 297 -17.54 16.00 -6.16
CA SER A 297 -18.24 17.03 -5.39
C SER A 297 -19.30 17.72 -6.26
N GLU A 298 -20.47 18.00 -5.70
CA GLU A 298 -21.57 18.68 -6.38
C GLU A 298 -21.22 20.12 -6.82
N GLU A 299 -20.20 20.71 -6.19
CA GLU A 299 -19.71 22.04 -6.50
C GLU A 299 -18.81 22.10 -7.76
N VAL A 300 -18.47 20.94 -8.35
CA VAL A 300 -17.61 20.88 -9.55
C VAL A 300 -18.46 21.09 -10.80
N ASP A 301 -18.28 22.25 -11.44
CA ASP A 301 -18.89 22.54 -12.74
C ASP A 301 -17.88 22.36 -13.87
N PHE A 302 -18.08 21.33 -14.70
CA PHE A 302 -17.22 21.04 -15.85
C PHE A 302 -17.36 22.02 -17.02
N ASN A 303 -18.35 22.91 -17.00
CA ASN A 303 -18.52 23.97 -18.00
C ASN A 303 -17.66 25.19 -17.66
N LYS A 304 -17.26 25.34 -16.42
CA LYS A 304 -16.39 26.42 -15.95
C LYS A 304 -14.93 25.96 -16.00
N PRO A 305 -14.04 26.66 -16.74
CA PRO A 305 -12.63 26.35 -16.73
C PRO A 305 -12.02 26.42 -15.32
N ALA A 306 -11.18 25.42 -14.99
CA ALA A 306 -10.48 25.34 -13.71
C ALA A 306 -9.10 24.68 -13.89
N VAL A 307 -8.25 24.80 -12.88
CA VAL A 307 -6.99 24.06 -12.79
C VAL A 307 -7.21 22.81 -11.95
N TYR A 308 -7.15 21.64 -12.57
CA TYR A 308 -7.25 20.35 -11.88
C TYR A 308 -5.86 19.90 -11.45
N ILE A 309 -5.65 19.76 -10.17
CA ILE A 309 -4.41 19.22 -9.62
C ILE A 309 -4.64 17.78 -9.13
N CYS A 310 -3.71 16.88 -9.42
CA CYS A 310 -3.84 15.47 -9.09
C CYS A 310 -2.53 14.94 -8.50
N ASN A 311 -2.59 14.06 -7.51
CA ASN A 311 -1.43 13.31 -7.08
C ASN A 311 -0.99 12.34 -8.18
N HIS A 312 0.33 12.14 -8.33
CA HIS A 312 0.90 11.41 -9.46
C HIS A 312 1.52 10.08 -9.03
N GLN A 313 0.89 8.99 -9.36
CA GLN A 313 1.32 7.65 -8.96
C GLN A 313 1.68 6.74 -10.14
N SER A 314 0.97 6.88 -11.28
CA SER A 314 1.03 5.92 -12.36
C SER A 314 0.76 6.55 -13.72
N HIS A 315 0.99 5.80 -14.80
CA HIS A 315 0.44 6.13 -16.11
C HIS A 315 -1.10 5.99 -16.16
N LEU A 316 -1.67 5.22 -15.23
CA LEU A 316 -3.13 5.06 -15.11
C LEU A 316 -3.84 6.29 -14.55
N ASP A 317 -3.11 7.30 -14.09
CA ASP A 317 -3.68 8.57 -13.65
C ASP A 317 -4.25 9.37 -14.84
N LEU A 318 -3.64 9.24 -16.03
CA LEU A 318 -4.08 9.94 -17.24
C LEU A 318 -5.51 9.58 -17.68
N PRO A 319 -5.88 8.29 -17.82
CA PRO A 319 -7.25 7.90 -18.11
C PRO A 319 -8.27 8.44 -17.12
N CYS A 320 -7.91 8.47 -15.82
CA CYS A 320 -8.78 9.00 -14.78
C CYS A 320 -9.09 10.50 -14.95
N GLN A 321 -8.11 11.29 -15.39
CA GLN A 321 -8.32 12.72 -15.65
C GLN A 321 -9.09 12.94 -16.97
N LEU A 322 -8.66 12.28 -18.05
CA LEU A 322 -9.21 12.50 -19.39
C LEU A 322 -10.65 12.00 -19.57
N MET A 323 -11.13 11.17 -18.64
CA MET A 323 -12.53 10.70 -18.64
C MET A 323 -13.52 11.70 -18.04
N LEU A 324 -13.07 12.82 -17.45
CA LEU A 324 -13.93 13.77 -16.73
C LEU A 324 -14.70 14.69 -17.67
N THR A 325 -14.01 15.30 -18.61
CA THR A 325 -14.58 16.24 -19.58
C THR A 325 -13.78 16.26 -20.88
N PRO A 326 -14.44 16.44 -22.05
CA PRO A 326 -13.72 16.59 -23.32
C PRO A 326 -12.96 17.91 -23.43
N LYS A 327 -13.20 18.87 -22.54
CA LYS A 327 -12.49 20.15 -22.51
C LYS A 327 -11.42 20.17 -21.42
N MET A 328 -10.54 19.17 -21.42
CA MET A 328 -9.40 19.08 -20.51
C MET A 328 -8.10 18.92 -21.27
N VAL A 329 -7.13 19.75 -20.93
CA VAL A 329 -5.76 19.72 -21.47
C VAL A 329 -4.81 19.35 -20.33
N ILE A 330 -3.90 18.42 -20.58
CA ILE A 330 -2.90 17.99 -19.59
C ILE A 330 -1.53 18.58 -19.94
N LEU A 331 -0.87 19.17 -18.95
CA LEU A 331 0.52 19.54 -19.09
C LEU A 331 1.42 18.31 -18.96
N THR A 332 2.32 18.11 -19.89
CA THR A 332 3.08 16.88 -20.07
C THR A 332 4.60 17.10 -20.01
N LYS A 333 5.38 16.07 -20.27
CA LYS A 333 6.85 16.12 -20.40
C LYS A 333 7.27 15.95 -21.84
N ASP A 334 8.51 16.39 -22.19
CA ASP A 334 9.06 16.33 -23.54
C ASP A 334 9.04 14.93 -24.14
N TRP A 335 9.36 13.89 -23.35
CA TRP A 335 9.37 12.53 -23.84
C TRP A 335 7.95 12.03 -24.25
N VAL A 336 6.89 12.57 -23.64
CA VAL A 336 5.49 12.30 -24.00
C VAL A 336 5.14 12.99 -25.32
N TRP A 337 5.54 14.26 -25.44
CA TRP A 337 5.35 15.09 -26.63
C TRP A 337 6.05 14.51 -27.87
N ASN A 338 7.26 13.99 -27.67
CA ASN A 338 8.10 13.43 -28.73
C ASN A 338 7.93 11.91 -28.92
N ASN A 339 6.98 11.28 -28.22
CA ASN A 339 6.78 9.84 -28.29
C ASN A 339 6.30 9.40 -29.69
N PRO A 340 6.95 8.42 -30.34
CA PRO A 340 6.57 7.99 -31.67
C PRO A 340 5.18 7.34 -31.75
N LEU A 341 4.69 6.74 -30.66
CA LEU A 341 3.42 6.01 -30.64
C LEU A 341 2.20 6.94 -30.44
N TYR A 342 2.31 7.92 -29.57
CA TYR A 342 1.18 8.80 -29.21
C TYR A 342 1.49 10.30 -29.22
N GLY A 343 2.73 10.69 -29.57
CA GLY A 343 3.11 12.10 -29.60
C GLY A 343 2.29 12.92 -30.60
N LEU A 344 1.84 12.33 -31.73
CA LEU A 344 0.91 12.98 -32.65
C LEU A 344 -0.42 13.33 -31.93
N ILE A 345 -0.97 12.39 -31.18
CA ILE A 345 -2.21 12.59 -30.41
C ILE A 345 -2.04 13.73 -29.41
N VAL A 346 -0.92 13.69 -28.68
CA VAL A 346 -0.57 14.70 -27.65
C VAL A 346 -0.46 16.10 -28.24
N ARG A 347 0.21 16.24 -29.40
CA ARG A 347 0.36 17.53 -30.11
C ARG A 347 -0.97 18.06 -30.65
N GLU A 348 -1.74 17.19 -31.29
CA GLU A 348 -3.03 17.58 -31.87
C GLU A 348 -4.10 17.86 -30.78
N ALA A 349 -3.97 17.23 -29.61
CA ALA A 349 -4.78 17.53 -28.42
C ALA A 349 -4.28 18.74 -27.61
N GLU A 350 -3.28 19.47 -28.12
CA GLU A 350 -2.73 20.67 -27.46
C GLU A 350 -2.25 20.43 -26.01
N PHE A 351 -1.70 19.22 -25.73
CA PHE A 351 -1.12 18.87 -24.43
C PHE A 351 0.34 19.30 -24.39
N TYR A 352 0.59 20.49 -23.91
CA TYR A 352 1.91 21.14 -23.99
C TYR A 352 2.91 20.62 -22.94
N PRO A 353 4.23 20.54 -23.29
CA PRO A 353 5.27 20.16 -22.35
C PRO A 353 5.60 21.30 -21.38
N VAL A 354 5.74 20.98 -20.10
CA VAL A 354 6.06 21.95 -19.03
C VAL A 354 7.45 22.57 -19.21
N SER A 355 8.38 21.86 -19.84
CA SER A 355 9.73 22.32 -20.15
C SER A 355 9.79 23.53 -21.07
N THR A 356 8.72 23.82 -21.82
CA THR A 356 8.59 25.04 -22.63
C THR A 356 8.73 26.32 -21.78
N GLY A 357 8.53 26.24 -20.48
CA GLY A 357 8.55 27.39 -19.57
C GLY A 357 7.18 28.09 -19.47
N ILE A 358 6.89 28.59 -18.27
CA ILE A 358 5.57 29.19 -17.98
C ILE A 358 5.31 30.39 -18.88
N GLU A 359 6.30 31.24 -19.13
CA GLU A 359 6.14 32.46 -19.95
C GLU A 359 5.67 32.15 -21.37
N GLN A 360 6.25 31.13 -22.00
CA GLN A 360 5.88 30.73 -23.36
C GLN A 360 4.58 29.90 -23.41
N LEU A 361 4.22 29.26 -22.31
CA LEU A 361 2.99 28.50 -22.20
C LEU A 361 1.76 29.39 -21.95
N MET A 362 1.91 30.46 -21.20
CA MET A 362 0.77 31.29 -20.76
C MET A 362 -0.12 31.77 -21.89
N PRO A 363 0.37 32.33 -23.03
CA PRO A 363 -0.49 32.73 -24.13
C PRO A 363 -1.33 31.57 -24.68
N LYS A 364 -0.73 30.37 -24.79
CA LYS A 364 -1.41 29.15 -25.27
C LYS A 364 -2.48 28.69 -24.30
N LEU A 365 -2.14 28.68 -22.98
CA LEU A 365 -3.08 28.28 -21.93
C LEU A 365 -4.24 29.27 -21.83
N LYS A 366 -4.00 30.56 -21.95
CA LYS A 366 -5.04 31.61 -21.98
C LYS A 366 -6.02 31.39 -23.13
N SER A 367 -5.52 31.15 -24.34
CA SER A 367 -6.37 30.82 -25.49
C SER A 367 -7.19 29.54 -25.28
N LEU A 368 -6.66 28.53 -24.62
CA LEU A 368 -7.40 27.32 -24.27
C LEU A 368 -8.52 27.61 -23.27
N VAL A 369 -8.24 28.39 -22.23
CA VAL A 369 -9.21 28.79 -21.20
C VAL A 369 -10.34 29.62 -21.81
N GLU A 370 -10.04 30.55 -22.71
CA GLU A 370 -11.02 31.35 -23.46
C GLU A 370 -11.95 30.48 -24.32
N ARG A 371 -11.44 29.35 -24.83
CA ARG A 371 -12.24 28.32 -25.53
C ARG A 371 -13.00 27.37 -24.57
N GLY A 372 -12.88 27.61 -23.24
CA GLY A 372 -13.56 26.86 -22.19
C GLY A 372 -12.86 25.56 -21.77
N TYR A 373 -11.55 25.42 -22.02
CA TYR A 373 -10.77 24.27 -21.58
C TYR A 373 -10.24 24.44 -20.16
N SER A 374 -10.29 23.41 -19.38
CA SER A 374 -9.63 23.27 -18.09
C SER A 374 -8.22 22.72 -18.26
N ILE A 375 -7.33 23.02 -17.31
CA ILE A 375 -5.95 22.61 -17.33
C ILE A 375 -5.72 21.61 -16.22
N ALA A 376 -5.22 20.41 -16.55
CA ALA A 376 -4.87 19.39 -15.58
C ALA A 376 -3.36 19.23 -15.47
N LEU A 377 -2.86 19.06 -14.26
CA LEU A 377 -1.45 18.89 -14.02
C LEU A 377 -1.16 18.16 -12.69
N TYR A 378 0.06 17.68 -12.57
CA TYR A 378 0.55 16.97 -11.40
C TYR A 378 1.52 17.90 -10.64
N PRO A 379 1.12 18.43 -9.47
CA PRO A 379 1.95 19.39 -8.74
C PRO A 379 3.25 18.76 -8.20
N GLU A 380 3.34 17.44 -8.15
CA GLU A 380 4.54 16.67 -7.76
C GLU A 380 5.63 16.67 -8.87
N GLY A 381 5.27 16.94 -10.12
CA GLY A 381 6.17 16.93 -11.28
C GLY A 381 6.74 15.57 -11.66
N THR A 382 6.58 14.56 -10.84
CA THR A 382 7.03 13.18 -11.08
C THR A 382 6.15 12.17 -10.36
N ARG A 383 6.08 10.94 -10.90
CA ARG A 383 5.34 9.85 -10.26
C ARG A 383 6.00 9.44 -8.94
N SER A 384 5.18 9.20 -7.92
CA SER A 384 5.62 8.60 -6.65
C SER A 384 6.13 7.17 -6.88
N GLU A 385 7.14 6.74 -6.12
CA GLU A 385 7.65 5.36 -6.16
C GLU A 385 6.91 4.45 -5.16
N ASN A 386 6.36 5.04 -4.10
CA ASN A 386 5.74 4.32 -2.98
C ASN A 386 4.29 4.75 -2.70
N CYS A 387 3.63 5.38 -3.67
CA CYS A 387 2.27 5.92 -3.57
C CYS A 387 2.08 7.01 -2.51
N ARG A 388 3.15 7.57 -1.93
CA ARG A 388 3.07 8.71 -1.00
C ARG A 388 2.94 10.02 -1.77
N ILE A 389 2.29 10.99 -1.16
CA ILE A 389 2.17 12.34 -1.71
C ILE A 389 3.52 13.04 -1.62
N GLY A 390 4.10 13.32 -2.78
CA GLY A 390 5.39 14.00 -2.91
C GLY A 390 5.34 15.49 -2.54
N ARG A 391 6.43 16.20 -2.83
CA ARG A 391 6.48 17.64 -2.69
C ARG A 391 5.65 18.31 -3.79
N PHE A 392 4.82 19.28 -3.45
CA PHE A 392 4.10 20.10 -4.43
C PHE A 392 4.94 21.30 -4.84
N HIS A 393 5.06 21.51 -6.16
CA HIS A 393 5.72 22.65 -6.75
C HIS A 393 4.73 23.81 -6.96
N LYS A 394 5.22 25.04 -6.82
CA LYS A 394 4.42 26.27 -6.95
C LYS A 394 3.84 26.50 -8.36
N GLY A 395 4.34 25.84 -9.40
CA GLY A 395 3.96 26.06 -10.78
C GLY A 395 2.46 25.90 -11.06
N ALA A 396 1.80 24.93 -10.42
CA ALA A 396 0.36 24.72 -10.55
C ALA A 396 -0.45 25.95 -10.08
N PHE A 397 -0.05 26.50 -8.95
CA PHE A 397 -0.69 27.63 -8.32
C PHE A 397 -0.40 28.94 -9.06
N ALA A 398 0.81 29.07 -9.61
CA ALA A 398 1.17 30.19 -10.48
C ALA A 398 0.33 30.22 -11.77
N ILE A 399 0.08 29.07 -12.38
CA ILE A 399 -0.81 28.95 -13.56
C ILE A 399 -2.25 29.34 -13.17
N ALA A 400 -2.77 28.83 -12.06
CA ALA A 400 -4.10 29.18 -11.59
C ALA A 400 -4.23 30.69 -11.31
N GLU A 401 -3.20 31.28 -10.69
CA GLU A 401 -3.14 32.70 -10.41
C GLU A 401 -3.15 33.56 -11.67
N GLN A 402 -2.26 33.29 -12.62
CA GLN A 402 -2.14 34.12 -13.84
C GLN A 402 -3.35 33.98 -14.77
N LEU A 403 -4.05 32.83 -14.73
CA LEU A 403 -5.26 32.62 -15.52
C LEU A 403 -6.55 33.01 -14.80
N GLY A 404 -6.48 33.39 -13.53
CA GLY A 404 -7.68 33.73 -12.73
C GLY A 404 -8.60 32.54 -12.46
N LEU A 405 -8.08 31.29 -12.39
CA LEU A 405 -8.84 30.07 -12.27
C LEU A 405 -8.88 29.54 -10.84
N ASP A 406 -9.99 28.89 -10.48
CA ASP A 406 -10.11 28.09 -9.28
C ASP A 406 -9.31 26.79 -9.41
N VAL A 407 -8.93 26.18 -8.28
CA VAL A 407 -8.20 24.90 -8.25
C VAL A 407 -9.13 23.79 -7.79
N VAL A 408 -9.28 22.74 -8.60
CA VAL A 408 -10.06 21.55 -8.26
C VAL A 408 -9.09 20.42 -7.85
N PRO A 409 -9.11 20.00 -6.57
CA PRO A 409 -8.28 18.90 -6.11
C PRO A 409 -8.86 17.56 -6.56
N MET A 410 -8.02 16.72 -7.13
CA MET A 410 -8.35 15.34 -7.55
C MET A 410 -7.45 14.36 -6.83
N PHE A 411 -8.04 13.45 -6.09
CA PHE A 411 -7.37 12.43 -5.32
C PHE A 411 -7.48 11.08 -6.03
N LEU A 412 -6.35 10.44 -6.29
CA LEU A 412 -6.29 9.11 -6.88
C LEU A 412 -5.65 8.12 -5.91
N TYR A 413 -6.34 7.03 -5.65
CA TYR A 413 -5.85 5.89 -4.89
C TYR A 413 -5.85 4.63 -5.77
N GLY A 414 -4.78 3.85 -5.71
CA GLY A 414 -4.69 2.56 -6.38
C GLY A 414 -3.85 2.52 -7.66
N PRO A 415 -3.83 3.53 -8.55
CA PRO A 415 -3.08 3.46 -9.79
C PRO A 415 -1.61 3.05 -9.62
N GLY A 416 -0.89 3.62 -8.65
CA GLY A 416 0.50 3.28 -8.38
C GLY A 416 0.71 1.88 -7.81
N ARG A 417 -0.29 1.29 -7.17
CA ARG A 417 -0.25 -0.10 -6.68
C ARG A 417 -0.50 -1.10 -7.81
N ILE A 418 -1.32 -0.72 -8.79
CA ILE A 418 -1.67 -1.54 -9.95
C ILE A 418 -0.56 -1.53 -10.99
N LEU A 419 -0.06 -0.34 -11.34
CA LEU A 419 1.06 -0.15 -12.26
C LEU A 419 2.11 0.75 -11.60
N PRO A 420 2.99 0.20 -10.75
CA PRO A 420 4.04 0.96 -10.08
C PRO A 420 5.02 1.61 -11.04
N LYS A 421 5.65 2.70 -10.60
CA LYS A 421 6.76 3.33 -11.33
C LYS A 421 7.87 2.32 -11.58
N LYS A 422 8.51 2.38 -12.73
CA LYS A 422 9.61 1.48 -13.15
C LYS A 422 9.20 0.02 -13.41
N THR A 423 7.91 -0.31 -13.42
CA THR A 423 7.43 -1.64 -13.81
C THR A 423 6.41 -1.56 -14.93
N TYR A 424 6.28 -2.65 -15.68
CA TYR A 424 5.23 -2.82 -16.69
C TYR A 424 4.23 -3.91 -16.27
N HIS A 425 4.37 -4.45 -15.05
CA HIS A 425 3.52 -5.51 -14.55
C HIS A 425 2.21 -4.96 -14.00
N LEU A 426 1.12 -5.27 -14.70
CA LEU A 426 -0.22 -4.84 -14.34
C LEU A 426 -0.79 -5.75 -13.25
N ARG A 427 -0.87 -5.25 -12.02
CA ARG A 427 -1.41 -5.94 -10.86
C ARG A 427 -2.93 -5.79 -10.78
N ARG A 428 -3.59 -6.60 -9.95
CA ARG A 428 -4.99 -6.43 -9.59
C ARG A 428 -5.15 -5.40 -8.49
N GLY A 429 -6.30 -4.74 -8.43
CA GLY A 429 -6.62 -3.85 -7.30
C GLY A 429 -7.69 -2.81 -7.63
N PRO A 430 -8.17 -2.11 -6.60
CA PRO A 430 -9.13 -1.02 -6.77
C PRO A 430 -8.43 0.26 -7.23
N ILE A 431 -9.12 1.00 -8.10
CA ILE A 431 -8.83 2.39 -8.42
C ILE A 431 -9.98 3.23 -7.85
N TYR A 432 -9.65 4.19 -7.04
CA TYR A 432 -10.60 5.16 -6.53
C TYR A 432 -10.18 6.58 -6.89
N MET A 433 -11.14 7.35 -7.37
CA MET A 433 -10.97 8.76 -7.73
C MET A 433 -11.96 9.62 -6.95
N GLU A 434 -11.49 10.69 -6.34
CA GLU A 434 -12.36 11.69 -5.72
C GLU A 434 -11.99 13.10 -6.19
N LEU A 435 -12.98 13.84 -6.69
CA LEU A 435 -12.86 15.26 -6.92
C LEU A 435 -13.41 15.98 -5.69
N GLY A 436 -12.56 16.76 -5.04
CA GLY A 436 -12.96 17.64 -3.95
C GLY A 436 -13.67 18.90 -4.46
N ARG A 437 -14.17 19.70 -3.54
CA ARG A 437 -14.74 21.00 -3.90
C ARG A 437 -13.67 21.91 -4.52
N PRO A 438 -14.03 22.76 -5.47
CA PRO A 438 -13.13 23.78 -5.97
C PRO A 438 -12.64 24.70 -4.85
N VAL A 439 -11.34 24.95 -4.82
CA VAL A 439 -10.73 25.95 -3.95
C VAL A 439 -10.66 27.25 -4.76
N THR A 440 -11.43 28.22 -4.31
CA THR A 440 -11.55 29.50 -5.02
C THR A 440 -10.25 30.32 -4.96
N ARG A 441 -10.09 31.23 -5.90
CA ARG A 441 -8.97 32.18 -5.88
C ARG A 441 -8.88 32.98 -4.57
N ALA A 442 -10.02 33.37 -4.02
CA ALA A 442 -10.05 34.11 -2.75
C ALA A 442 -9.54 33.24 -1.57
N GLU A 443 -9.88 31.94 -1.55
CA GLU A 443 -9.38 31.02 -0.54
C GLU A 443 -7.89 30.75 -0.71
N LEU A 444 -7.40 30.56 -1.95
CA LEU A 444 -5.97 30.39 -2.23
C LEU A 444 -5.16 31.61 -1.77
N ASN A 445 -5.62 32.83 -2.07
CA ASN A 445 -4.95 34.05 -1.66
C ASN A 445 -4.87 34.19 -0.13
N LYS A 446 -5.89 33.74 0.60
CA LYS A 446 -5.88 33.71 2.08
C LYS A 446 -4.85 32.75 2.66
N MET A 447 -4.41 31.73 1.89
CA MET A 447 -3.36 30.79 2.33
C MET A 447 -1.95 31.39 2.29
N GLY A 448 -1.77 32.55 1.64
CA GLY A 448 -0.51 33.24 1.51
C GLY A 448 0.11 33.19 0.12
N ASP A 449 1.44 33.20 0.04
CA ASP A 449 2.18 33.14 -1.22
C ASP A 449 2.06 31.77 -1.92
N LEU A 450 2.50 31.68 -3.17
CA LEU A 450 2.43 30.46 -3.97
C LEU A 450 3.13 29.24 -3.33
N ARG A 451 4.16 29.48 -2.50
CA ARG A 451 4.86 28.42 -1.80
C ARG A 451 4.03 27.90 -0.63
N THR A 452 3.42 28.80 0.11
CA THR A 452 2.52 28.48 1.23
C THR A 452 1.26 27.79 0.73
N GLN A 453 0.67 28.24 -0.37
CA GLN A 453 -0.45 27.57 -1.05
C GLN A 453 -0.11 26.12 -1.41
N ALA A 454 1.05 25.88 -2.03
CA ALA A 454 1.51 24.54 -2.38
C ALA A 454 1.70 23.63 -1.15
N GLN A 455 2.23 24.18 -0.05
CA GLN A 455 2.43 23.44 1.20
C GLN A 455 1.09 23.13 1.89
N ALA A 456 0.17 24.07 1.95
CA ALA A 456 -1.15 23.89 2.53
C ALA A 456 -1.94 22.83 1.76
N MET A 457 -1.95 22.93 0.43
CA MET A 457 -2.62 21.96 -0.43
C MET A 457 -1.98 20.57 -0.31
N ARG A 458 -0.65 20.46 -0.22
CA ARG A 458 0.02 19.19 0.02
C ARG A 458 -0.43 18.55 1.33
N ARG A 459 -0.53 19.29 2.43
CA ARG A 459 -1.04 18.78 3.73
C ARG A 459 -2.45 18.23 3.56
N HIS A 460 -3.34 19.00 2.92
CA HIS A 460 -4.69 18.53 2.62
C HIS A 460 -4.70 17.23 1.81
N TYR A 461 -3.79 17.07 0.84
CA TYR A 461 -3.67 15.82 0.06
C TYR A 461 -3.20 14.65 0.91
N ILE A 462 -2.27 14.83 1.84
CA ILE A 462 -1.80 13.77 2.74
C ILE A 462 -2.96 13.29 3.61
N GLU A 463 -3.64 14.20 4.30
CA GLU A 463 -4.77 13.89 5.19
C GLU A 463 -5.90 13.18 4.43
N LYS A 464 -6.29 13.73 3.30
CA LYS A 464 -7.37 13.17 2.49
C LYS A 464 -7.01 11.81 1.89
N TYR A 465 -5.77 11.63 1.44
CA TYR A 465 -5.29 10.37 0.90
C TYR A 465 -5.27 9.27 1.95
N GLU A 466 -4.89 9.57 3.19
CA GLU A 466 -4.92 8.64 4.32
C GLU A 466 -6.37 8.20 4.64
N ILE A 467 -7.31 9.13 4.68
CA ILE A 467 -8.73 8.82 4.88
C ILE A 467 -9.26 7.89 3.77
N ILE A 468 -8.92 8.18 2.51
CA ILE A 468 -9.33 7.37 1.35
C ILE A 468 -8.69 5.99 1.44
N ALA A 469 -7.39 5.91 1.73
CA ALA A 469 -6.66 4.65 1.84
C ALA A 469 -7.27 3.76 2.93
N ASN A 470 -7.48 4.29 4.12
CA ASN A 470 -8.07 3.55 5.23
C ASN A 470 -9.47 3.03 4.88
N ARG A 471 -10.34 3.86 4.28
CA ARG A 471 -11.69 3.46 3.87
C ARG A 471 -11.66 2.32 2.83
N ILE A 472 -10.79 2.39 1.84
CA ILE A 472 -10.72 1.38 0.79
C ILE A 472 -10.09 0.09 1.34
N GLU A 473 -9.03 0.21 2.14
CA GLU A 473 -8.37 -0.94 2.75
C GLU A 473 -9.25 -1.65 3.79
N GLN A 474 -10.21 -0.93 4.39
CA GLN A 474 -11.23 -1.53 5.24
C GLN A 474 -12.31 -2.30 4.47
N ASN A 475 -12.53 -1.99 3.20
CA ASN A 475 -13.57 -2.61 2.36
C ASN A 475 -13.04 -3.69 1.39
N VAL A 476 -11.71 -3.89 1.32
CA VAL A 476 -11.03 -4.92 0.54
C VAL A 476 -10.54 -6.03 1.46
#